data_d8101968c26b39b8f27df777243c762f
#
_entry.id   d8101968c26b39b8f27df777243c762f
#
_cell.length_a   1.000
_cell.length_b   1.000
_cell.length_c   1.000
_cell.angle_alpha   90.00
_cell.angle_beta   90.00
_cell.angle_gamma   90.00
#
_symmetry.space_group_name_H-M   'P 1'
#
loop_
_entity.id
_entity.type
_entity.pdbx_description
1 polymer ?
#
loop_
_entity_poly.entity_id
_entity_poly.type
_entity_poly.pdbx_seq_one_letter_code
_entity_poly.pdbx_strand_id
1 'polypeptide(L)'
;MHRNLLRSLLFFAAILFSLSTQAQQPAPAIPSTGFAGLDQYRASRIAVFTDDYGQLARYRDDDAKLVASPDPASVVFFGDSITDIWKLDQSFPGKPYVNRGIGGQTTPQMLVRFRQDVLDLHPKVVVILAGTNDIAGNTGPMRNEDIQANLASMAELARVHGIRVVFSSLLPVHNYTPKSQDFFAQRPMPRILQLNAWLKNYCAQNKLVYLDYFSALVDDKGLLKRDLADDGLHPNAAGFKIMAPLAEAAIHRASSPSPGVS
;
A
#
# COMPACT_ATOMS: atom_id res chain seq x y z
N MET A 1 -76.83 -10.71 48.77
CA MET A 1 -76.79 -9.41 48.09
C MET A 1 -75.70 -8.56 48.71
N HIS A 2 -74.50 -8.56 48.18
CA HIS A 2 -73.48 -7.53 48.52
C HIS A 2 -72.55 -7.35 47.31
N ARG A 3 -72.57 -6.13 46.75
CA ARG A 3 -71.73 -5.64 45.67
C ARG A 3 -70.43 -5.17 46.26
N ASN A 4 -69.32 -5.81 45.92
CA ASN A 4 -67.99 -5.31 46.22
C ASN A 4 -67.37 -4.66 44.94
N LEU A 5 -67.21 -3.36 44.98
CA LEU A 5 -66.45 -2.61 43.99
C LEU A 5 -64.93 -2.80 44.25
N LEU A 6 -64.21 -3.37 43.32
CA LEU A 6 -62.77 -3.31 43.27
C LEU A 6 -62.33 -2.01 42.58
N ARG A 7 -61.67 -1.13 43.31
CA ARG A 7 -60.97 0.03 42.74
C ARG A 7 -59.56 -0.41 42.28
N SER A 8 -59.33 -0.43 40.99
CA SER A 8 -58.01 -0.61 40.44
C SER A 8 -57.23 0.73 40.49
N LEU A 9 -56.19 0.80 41.29
CA LEU A 9 -55.21 1.88 41.28
C LEU A 9 -54.21 1.61 40.16
N LEU A 10 -54.22 2.44 39.12
CA LEU A 10 -53.18 2.50 38.11
C LEU A 10 -52.03 3.34 38.63
N PHE A 11 -50.90 2.71 38.94
CA PHE A 11 -49.63 3.40 39.18
C PHE A 11 -48.97 3.71 37.85
N PHE A 12 -49.00 4.99 37.47
CA PHE A 12 -48.12 5.48 36.39
C PHE A 12 -46.73 5.73 36.99
N ALA A 13 -45.80 4.83 36.71
CA ALA A 13 -44.38 5.08 36.98
C ALA A 13 -43.82 5.95 35.84
N ALA A 14 -43.63 7.22 36.08
CA ALA A 14 -42.91 8.11 35.19
C ALA A 14 -41.40 7.79 35.26
N ILE A 15 -40.91 7.08 34.24
CA ILE A 15 -39.47 6.88 34.08
C ILE A 15 -38.88 8.16 33.53
N LEU A 16 -38.26 8.97 34.40
CA LEU A 16 -37.44 10.11 34.01
C LEU A 16 -36.14 9.57 33.40
N PHE A 17 -36.07 9.56 32.06
CA PHE A 17 -34.82 9.42 31.35
C PHE A 17 -34.00 10.71 31.54
N SER A 18 -33.07 10.70 32.50
CA SER A 18 -32.03 11.71 32.59
C SER A 18 -31.08 11.51 31.36
N LEU A 19 -31.26 12.31 30.32
CA LEU A 19 -30.29 12.49 29.26
C LEU A 19 -29.03 13.11 29.87
N SER A 20 -28.12 12.28 30.38
CA SER A 20 -26.76 12.69 30.63
C SER A 20 -26.14 13.01 29.28
N THR A 21 -25.98 14.29 28.96
CA THR A 21 -25.08 14.74 27.90
C THR A 21 -23.68 14.33 28.31
N GLN A 22 -23.26 13.12 27.93
CA GLN A 22 -21.84 12.79 27.96
C GLN A 22 -21.13 13.79 27.06
N ALA A 23 -20.42 14.73 27.67
CA ALA A 23 -19.50 15.59 26.93
C ALA A 23 -18.58 14.65 26.14
N GLN A 24 -18.67 14.74 24.81
CA GLN A 24 -17.87 13.95 23.91
C GLN A 24 -16.40 14.22 24.24
N GLN A 25 -15.70 13.22 24.78
CA GLN A 25 -14.27 13.37 25.06
C GLN A 25 -13.60 13.75 23.74
N PRO A 26 -12.74 14.78 23.74
CA PRO A 26 -12.01 15.13 22.53
C PRO A 26 -11.26 13.89 22.05
N ALA A 27 -11.32 13.63 20.73
CA ALA A 27 -10.59 12.53 20.13
C ALA A 27 -9.12 12.59 20.58
N PRO A 28 -8.50 11.45 20.95
CA PRO A 28 -7.12 11.43 21.40
C PRO A 28 -6.24 12.08 20.32
N ALA A 29 -5.44 13.06 20.72
CA ALA A 29 -4.52 13.74 19.82
C ALA A 29 -3.56 12.72 19.21
N ILE A 30 -3.37 12.76 17.89
CA ILE A 30 -2.37 11.91 17.21
C ILE A 30 -1.00 12.33 17.79
N PRO A 31 -0.23 11.39 18.38
CA PRO A 31 1.10 11.72 18.89
C PRO A 31 1.99 12.29 17.78
N SER A 32 2.73 13.36 18.10
CA SER A 32 3.70 13.92 17.16
C SER A 32 4.79 12.89 16.83
N THR A 33 5.14 12.83 15.54
CA THR A 33 6.20 11.96 15.05
C THR A 33 7.59 12.60 15.15
N GLY A 34 7.65 13.90 15.48
CA GLY A 34 8.86 14.73 15.38
C GLY A 34 9.11 15.29 13.96
N PHE A 35 8.28 14.93 12.99
CA PHE A 35 8.34 15.42 11.60
C PHE A 35 7.05 16.17 11.28
N ALA A 36 7.09 17.49 11.20
CA ALA A 36 5.91 18.33 10.99
C ALA A 36 5.14 17.96 9.71
N GLY A 37 5.84 17.64 8.63
CA GLY A 37 5.24 17.20 7.37
C GLY A 37 4.47 15.88 7.51
N LEU A 38 4.99 14.91 8.28
CA LEU A 38 4.32 13.63 8.53
C LEU A 38 3.11 13.82 9.45
N ASP A 39 3.23 14.67 10.48
CA ASP A 39 2.12 14.99 11.37
C ASP A 39 0.97 15.66 10.59
N GLN A 40 1.29 16.61 9.71
CA GLN A 40 0.31 17.25 8.81
C GLN A 40 -0.31 16.23 7.85
N TYR A 41 0.49 15.35 7.26
CA TYR A 41 -0.01 14.27 6.40
C TYR A 41 -1.02 13.39 7.16
N ARG A 42 -0.66 12.88 8.34
CA ARG A 42 -1.56 12.04 9.15
C ARG A 42 -2.85 12.78 9.51
N ALA A 43 -2.76 14.04 9.94
CA ALA A 43 -3.93 14.85 10.25
C ALA A 43 -4.87 15.03 9.05
N SER A 44 -4.32 15.23 7.85
CA SER A 44 -5.10 15.36 6.62
C SER A 44 -5.77 14.05 6.16
N ARG A 45 -5.33 12.91 6.71
CA ARG A 45 -5.82 11.57 6.33
C ARG A 45 -6.77 10.92 7.33
N ILE A 46 -7.14 11.60 8.41
CA ILE A 46 -8.01 11.03 9.45
C ILE A 46 -9.31 10.47 8.85
N ALA A 47 -10.00 11.23 7.99
CA ALA A 47 -11.23 10.77 7.34
C ALA A 47 -10.99 9.50 6.49
N VAL A 48 -9.90 9.45 5.73
CA VAL A 48 -9.52 8.24 4.98
C VAL A 48 -9.29 7.06 5.92
N PHE A 49 -8.57 7.28 7.03
CA PHE A 49 -8.25 6.20 7.95
C PHE A 49 -9.46 5.68 8.73
N THR A 50 -10.50 6.51 8.90
CA THR A 50 -11.73 6.13 9.62
C THR A 50 -12.82 5.60 8.69
N ASP A 51 -12.99 6.18 7.50
CA ASP A 51 -14.14 5.94 6.64
C ASP A 51 -13.85 4.89 5.55
N ASP A 52 -12.64 4.92 4.98
CA ASP A 52 -12.20 3.96 3.93
C ASP A 52 -10.68 3.72 4.05
N TYR A 53 -10.28 2.98 5.08
CA TYR A 53 -8.86 2.75 5.42
C TYR A 53 -8.04 2.22 4.24
N GLY A 54 -8.58 1.28 3.49
CA GLY A 54 -7.96 0.70 2.29
C GLY A 54 -8.08 1.54 1.03
N GLN A 55 -8.88 2.61 1.06
CA GLN A 55 -9.26 3.42 -0.09
C GLN A 55 -9.89 2.55 -1.22
N LEU A 56 -10.81 1.67 -0.84
CA LEU A 56 -11.51 0.75 -1.74
C LEU A 56 -12.33 1.48 -2.82
N ALA A 57 -12.76 2.71 -2.54
CA ALA A 57 -13.47 3.52 -3.51
C ALA A 57 -12.59 4.00 -4.68
N ARG A 58 -11.25 4.03 -4.51
CA ARG A 58 -10.29 4.65 -5.45
C ARG A 58 -10.35 4.06 -6.86
N TYR A 59 -10.43 2.74 -6.97
CA TYR A 59 -10.39 2.02 -8.26
C TYR A 59 -11.65 1.23 -8.57
N ARG A 60 -12.66 1.25 -7.69
CA ARG A 60 -13.88 0.43 -7.79
C ARG A 60 -14.52 0.46 -9.18
N ASP A 61 -14.74 1.65 -9.74
CA ASP A 61 -15.42 1.81 -11.02
C ASP A 61 -14.53 1.38 -12.20
N ASP A 62 -13.22 1.60 -12.08
CA ASP A 62 -12.25 1.16 -13.09
C ASP A 62 -12.07 -0.35 -13.05
N ASP A 63 -12.03 -0.95 -11.87
CA ASP A 63 -11.96 -2.40 -11.71
C ASP A 63 -13.19 -3.08 -12.29
N ALA A 64 -14.39 -2.53 -12.04
CA ALA A 64 -15.63 -3.06 -12.63
C ALA A 64 -15.59 -3.03 -14.17
N LYS A 65 -15.03 -2.00 -14.78
CA LYS A 65 -14.86 -1.91 -16.25
C LYS A 65 -13.84 -2.94 -16.74
N LEU A 66 -12.72 -3.13 -16.04
CA LEU A 66 -11.70 -4.11 -16.41
C LEU A 66 -12.20 -5.55 -16.32
N VAL A 67 -12.95 -5.87 -15.27
CA VAL A 67 -13.56 -7.20 -15.09
C VAL A 67 -14.56 -7.50 -16.23
N ALA A 68 -15.31 -6.50 -16.68
CA ALA A 68 -16.25 -6.62 -17.79
C ALA A 68 -15.61 -6.59 -19.19
N SER A 69 -14.31 -6.26 -19.27
CA SER A 69 -13.61 -6.12 -20.55
C SER A 69 -13.27 -7.48 -21.18
N PRO A 70 -13.38 -7.63 -22.50
CA PRO A 70 -12.86 -8.80 -23.21
C PRO A 70 -11.32 -8.86 -23.18
N ASP A 71 -10.65 -7.72 -22.91
CA ASP A 71 -9.20 -7.61 -22.82
C ASP A 71 -8.78 -7.45 -21.37
N PRO A 72 -8.61 -8.54 -20.61
CA PRO A 72 -8.29 -8.48 -19.19
C PRO A 72 -6.88 -7.93 -18.96
N ALA A 73 -6.66 -7.32 -17.81
CA ALA A 73 -5.34 -6.91 -17.38
C ALA A 73 -4.38 -8.11 -17.35
N SER A 74 -3.24 -8.02 -18.04
CA SER A 74 -2.24 -9.09 -17.99
C SER A 74 -1.28 -8.91 -16.80
N VAL A 75 -1.01 -7.67 -16.41
CA VAL A 75 -0.12 -7.31 -15.31
C VAL A 75 -0.75 -6.18 -14.50
N VAL A 76 -0.76 -6.33 -13.20
CA VAL A 76 -1.11 -5.25 -12.26
C VAL A 76 0.16 -4.75 -11.58
N PHE A 77 0.41 -3.44 -11.69
CA PHE A 77 1.40 -2.74 -10.87
C PHE A 77 0.70 -2.24 -9.60
N PHE A 78 1.03 -2.86 -8.49
CA PHE A 78 0.39 -2.62 -7.20
C PHE A 78 1.36 -1.98 -6.23
N GLY A 79 1.01 -0.81 -5.68
CA GLY A 79 1.96 -0.08 -4.87
C GLY A 79 1.42 1.20 -4.24
N ASP A 80 2.36 2.03 -3.84
CA ASP A 80 2.14 3.34 -3.22
C ASP A 80 2.25 4.50 -4.24
N SER A 81 2.70 5.69 -3.77
CA SER A 81 2.86 6.88 -4.62
C SER A 81 3.82 6.69 -5.80
N ILE A 82 4.86 5.88 -5.64
CA ILE A 82 5.83 5.62 -6.70
C ILE A 82 5.13 4.89 -7.86
N THR A 83 4.27 3.96 -7.56
CA THR A 83 3.43 3.29 -8.56
C THR A 83 2.35 4.21 -9.09
N ASP A 84 1.64 4.94 -8.22
CA ASP A 84 0.52 5.84 -8.57
C ASP A 84 0.91 6.87 -9.65
N ILE A 85 2.07 7.52 -9.50
CA ILE A 85 2.56 8.54 -10.44
C ILE A 85 3.18 7.96 -11.73
N TRP A 86 3.42 6.65 -11.79
CA TRP A 86 4.06 6.01 -12.94
C TRP A 86 3.12 5.95 -14.15
N LYS A 87 3.48 6.63 -15.23
CA LYS A 87 2.73 6.59 -16.49
C LYS A 87 3.03 5.31 -17.25
N LEU A 88 2.28 4.23 -16.95
CA LEU A 88 2.53 2.90 -17.52
C LEU A 88 2.31 2.87 -19.04
N ASP A 89 1.34 3.62 -19.55
CA ASP A 89 1.06 3.76 -20.97
C ASP A 89 2.25 4.33 -21.77
N GLN A 90 3.01 5.24 -21.16
CA GLN A 90 4.23 5.82 -21.74
C GLN A 90 5.44 4.87 -21.60
N SER A 91 5.53 4.15 -20.49
CA SER A 91 6.65 3.25 -20.20
C SER A 91 6.52 1.88 -20.91
N PHE A 92 5.28 1.43 -21.13
CA PHE A 92 4.94 0.12 -21.71
C PHE A 92 3.86 0.27 -22.79
N PRO A 93 4.14 0.97 -23.92
CA PRO A 93 3.13 1.26 -24.93
C PRO A 93 2.52 -0.02 -25.49
N GLY A 94 1.18 -0.06 -25.60
CA GLY A 94 0.43 -1.20 -26.12
C GLY A 94 0.37 -2.43 -25.21
N LYS A 95 0.90 -2.37 -24.00
CA LYS A 95 0.79 -3.48 -23.03
C LYS A 95 -0.48 -3.32 -22.20
N PRO A 96 -1.23 -4.39 -21.93
CA PRO A 96 -2.39 -4.38 -21.05
C PRO A 96 -1.97 -4.41 -19.59
N TYR A 97 -1.21 -3.40 -19.17
CA TYR A 97 -0.69 -3.21 -17.81
C TYR A 97 -1.53 -2.18 -17.08
N VAL A 98 -1.92 -2.50 -15.86
CA VAL A 98 -2.83 -1.69 -15.05
C VAL A 98 -2.11 -1.15 -13.83
N ASN A 99 -2.26 0.16 -13.59
CA ASN A 99 -1.74 0.84 -12.42
C ASN A 99 -2.76 0.78 -11.28
N ARG A 100 -2.34 0.23 -10.15
CA ARG A 100 -3.08 0.18 -8.88
C ARG A 100 -2.22 0.73 -7.73
N GLY A 101 -1.51 1.82 -8.01
CA GLY A 101 -0.81 2.61 -7.00
C GLY A 101 -1.73 3.57 -6.27
N ILE A 102 -1.53 3.77 -4.98
CA ILE A 102 -2.22 4.81 -4.20
C ILE A 102 -1.22 5.53 -3.31
N GLY A 103 -1.11 6.84 -3.52
CA GLY A 103 -0.14 7.68 -2.84
C GLY A 103 -0.19 7.59 -1.32
N GLY A 104 0.97 7.38 -0.69
CA GLY A 104 1.14 7.37 0.76
C GLY A 104 0.69 6.09 1.48
N GLN A 105 0.15 5.11 0.78
CA GLN A 105 -0.32 3.87 1.40
C GLN A 105 0.80 3.05 2.01
N THR A 106 0.44 2.37 3.10
CA THR A 106 1.25 1.39 3.82
C THR A 106 0.78 -0.03 3.51
N THR A 107 1.59 -1.03 3.81
CA THR A 107 1.28 -2.43 3.49
C THR A 107 -0.03 -2.95 4.10
N PRO A 108 -0.47 -2.59 5.33
CA PRO A 108 -1.79 -3.02 5.83
C PRO A 108 -2.96 -2.42 5.02
N GLN A 109 -2.85 -1.16 4.55
CA GLN A 109 -3.85 -0.57 3.67
C GLN A 109 -3.90 -1.29 2.31
N MET A 110 -2.73 -1.59 1.76
CA MET A 110 -2.60 -2.36 0.51
C MET A 110 -3.19 -3.77 0.66
N LEU A 111 -2.95 -4.46 1.78
CA LEU A 111 -3.51 -5.80 2.03
C LEU A 111 -5.04 -5.78 2.05
N VAL A 112 -5.66 -4.74 2.64
CA VAL A 112 -7.13 -4.59 2.67
C VAL A 112 -7.74 -4.53 1.26
N ARG A 113 -7.10 -3.82 0.32
CA ARG A 113 -7.59 -3.66 -1.06
C ARG A 113 -7.05 -4.70 -2.05
N PHE A 114 -6.18 -5.61 -1.59
CA PHE A 114 -5.50 -6.56 -2.49
C PHE A 114 -6.47 -7.45 -3.26
N ARG A 115 -7.58 -7.85 -2.63
CA ARG A 115 -8.60 -8.64 -3.32
C ARG A 115 -9.20 -7.88 -4.48
N GLN A 116 -9.78 -6.69 -4.22
CA GLN A 116 -10.47 -5.90 -5.22
C GLN A 116 -9.54 -5.48 -6.36
N ASP A 117 -8.38 -4.91 -6.03
CA ASP A 117 -7.51 -4.24 -6.98
C ASP A 117 -6.52 -5.20 -7.68
N VAL A 118 -6.43 -6.46 -7.24
CA VAL A 118 -5.52 -7.45 -7.82
C VAL A 118 -6.22 -8.78 -8.11
N LEU A 119 -6.77 -9.45 -7.07
CA LEU A 119 -7.23 -10.82 -7.23
C LEU A 119 -8.44 -10.91 -8.18
N ASP A 120 -9.39 -10.01 -8.04
CA ASP A 120 -10.62 -9.99 -8.83
C ASP A 120 -10.41 -9.51 -10.27
N LEU A 121 -9.25 -8.91 -10.57
CA LEU A 121 -8.82 -8.58 -11.94
C LEU A 121 -8.18 -9.77 -12.68
N HIS A 122 -7.89 -10.86 -11.99
CA HIS A 122 -7.30 -12.09 -12.54
C HIS A 122 -6.05 -11.89 -13.43
N PRO A 123 -5.08 -11.03 -13.05
CA PRO A 123 -3.89 -10.81 -13.85
C PRO A 123 -3.01 -12.07 -13.86
N LYS A 124 -2.14 -12.20 -14.87
CA LYS A 124 -1.11 -13.24 -14.90
C LYS A 124 0.01 -12.95 -13.90
N VAL A 125 0.34 -11.66 -13.74
CA VAL A 125 1.44 -11.18 -12.89
C VAL A 125 0.99 -9.97 -12.08
N VAL A 126 1.41 -9.89 -10.82
CA VAL A 126 1.37 -8.68 -10.01
C VAL A 126 2.79 -8.23 -9.68
N VAL A 127 3.11 -6.96 -9.94
CA VAL A 127 4.36 -6.31 -9.53
C VAL A 127 4.07 -5.48 -8.30
N ILE A 128 4.69 -5.82 -7.16
CA ILE A 128 4.42 -5.16 -5.88
C ILE A 128 5.62 -4.32 -5.46
N LEU A 129 5.40 -3.02 -5.26
CA LEU A 129 6.34 -2.07 -4.67
C LEU A 129 5.70 -1.45 -3.45
N ALA A 130 6.17 -1.80 -2.24
CA ALA A 130 5.56 -1.39 -1.00
C ALA A 130 6.52 -1.44 0.19
N GLY A 131 6.26 -0.63 1.23
CA GLY A 131 7.00 -0.65 2.50
C GLY A 131 7.72 0.67 2.83
N THR A 132 7.96 1.55 1.87
CA THR A 132 8.63 2.83 2.14
C THR A 132 7.82 3.75 3.05
N ASN A 133 6.50 3.73 2.93
CA ASN A 133 5.59 4.51 3.77
C ASN A 133 5.35 3.88 5.15
N ASP A 134 5.49 2.58 5.25
CA ASP A 134 5.52 1.83 6.52
C ASP A 134 6.75 2.25 7.33
N ILE A 135 7.92 2.28 6.70
CA ILE A 135 9.17 2.73 7.31
C ILE A 135 9.05 4.19 7.79
N ALA A 136 8.43 5.05 6.99
CA ALA A 136 8.17 6.44 7.37
C ALA A 136 7.11 6.58 8.47
N GLY A 137 6.27 5.56 8.67
CA GLY A 137 5.22 5.56 9.68
C GLY A 137 3.97 6.33 9.28
N ASN A 138 3.60 6.35 8.01
CA ASN A 138 2.43 7.11 7.51
C ASN A 138 1.12 6.79 8.25
N THR A 139 0.90 5.54 8.65
CA THR A 139 -0.27 5.10 9.43
C THR A 139 0.06 4.78 10.89
N GLY A 140 1.28 5.04 11.33
CA GLY A 140 1.77 4.74 12.67
C GLY A 140 3.12 4.03 12.63
N PRO A 141 3.79 3.88 13.78
CA PRO A 141 5.03 3.11 13.85
C PRO A 141 4.81 1.66 13.42
N MET A 142 5.69 1.14 12.56
CA MET A 142 5.63 -0.23 12.09
C MET A 142 7.03 -0.86 12.10
N ARG A 143 7.14 -2.10 12.56
CA ARG A 143 8.39 -2.86 12.54
C ARG A 143 8.57 -3.50 11.15
N ASN A 144 9.80 -3.84 10.80
CA ASN A 144 10.05 -4.53 9.52
C ASN A 144 9.35 -5.89 9.45
N GLU A 145 9.23 -6.60 10.57
CA GLU A 145 8.55 -7.90 10.65
C GLU A 145 7.05 -7.80 10.31
N ASP A 146 6.40 -6.69 10.71
CA ASP A 146 4.99 -6.45 10.40
C ASP A 146 4.80 -6.15 8.89
N ILE A 147 5.73 -5.39 8.29
CA ILE A 147 5.76 -5.16 6.83
C ILE A 147 5.95 -6.48 6.09
N GLN A 148 6.91 -7.30 6.54
CA GLN A 148 7.20 -8.63 5.96
C GLN A 148 5.98 -9.54 6.00
N ALA A 149 5.25 -9.58 7.13
CA ALA A 149 4.03 -10.38 7.27
C ALA A 149 2.93 -9.95 6.29
N ASN A 150 2.73 -8.63 6.10
CA ASN A 150 1.76 -8.13 5.12
C ASN A 150 2.14 -8.49 3.68
N LEU A 151 3.42 -8.35 3.32
CA LEU A 151 3.93 -8.73 2.00
C LEU A 151 3.80 -10.24 1.75
N ALA A 152 4.16 -11.07 2.74
CA ALA A 152 3.99 -12.51 2.66
C ALA A 152 2.52 -12.90 2.46
N SER A 153 1.59 -12.28 3.20
CA SER A 153 0.15 -12.51 3.04
C SER A 153 -0.35 -12.17 1.63
N MET A 154 0.11 -11.06 1.04
CA MET A 154 -0.23 -10.73 -0.36
C MET A 154 0.31 -11.78 -1.35
N ALA A 155 1.54 -12.28 -1.14
CA ALA A 155 2.10 -13.32 -1.98
C ALA A 155 1.34 -14.65 -1.87
N GLU A 156 0.94 -15.03 -0.67
CA GLU A 156 0.15 -16.24 -0.41
C GLU A 156 -1.23 -16.15 -1.06
N LEU A 157 -1.91 -15.02 -0.93
CA LEU A 157 -3.18 -14.76 -1.60
C LEU A 157 -3.06 -14.83 -3.12
N ALA A 158 -2.05 -14.17 -3.70
CA ALA A 158 -1.79 -14.22 -5.13
C ALA A 158 -1.56 -15.68 -5.62
N ARG A 159 -0.74 -16.44 -4.89
CA ARG A 159 -0.43 -17.84 -5.20
C ARG A 159 -1.68 -18.73 -5.22
N VAL A 160 -2.58 -18.57 -4.24
CA VAL A 160 -3.85 -19.33 -4.19
C VAL A 160 -4.73 -19.04 -5.42
N HIS A 161 -4.63 -17.81 -5.97
CA HIS A 161 -5.38 -17.40 -7.18
C HIS A 161 -4.60 -17.62 -8.49
N GLY A 162 -3.46 -18.31 -8.46
CA GLY A 162 -2.66 -18.61 -9.64
C GLY A 162 -1.91 -17.41 -10.23
N ILE A 163 -1.83 -16.29 -9.50
CA ILE A 163 -1.18 -15.06 -9.92
C ILE A 163 0.32 -15.14 -9.57
N ARG A 164 1.17 -14.86 -10.53
CA ARG A 164 2.63 -14.79 -10.33
C ARG A 164 3.02 -13.47 -9.69
N VAL A 165 3.89 -13.52 -8.68
CA VAL A 165 4.31 -12.33 -7.93
C VAL A 165 5.73 -11.93 -8.30
N VAL A 166 5.89 -10.63 -8.57
CA VAL A 166 7.17 -9.94 -8.67
C VAL A 166 7.24 -8.96 -7.51
N PHE A 167 8.14 -9.17 -6.57
CA PHE A 167 8.44 -8.17 -5.54
C PHE A 167 9.61 -7.30 -5.98
N SER A 168 9.40 -5.99 -6.01
CA SER A 168 10.50 -5.06 -6.18
C SER A 168 11.19 -4.74 -4.85
N SER A 169 12.48 -4.44 -4.93
CA SER A 169 13.15 -3.75 -3.83
C SER A 169 12.50 -2.39 -3.56
N LEU A 170 12.54 -1.90 -2.32
CA LEU A 170 12.36 -0.49 -2.03
C LEU A 170 13.50 0.29 -2.71
N LEU A 171 13.18 1.50 -3.16
CA LEU A 171 14.15 2.40 -3.74
C LEU A 171 15.04 3.02 -2.65
N PRO A 172 16.26 3.43 -2.99
CA PRO A 172 17.04 4.31 -2.11
C PRO A 172 16.35 5.67 -1.99
N VAL A 173 16.74 6.46 -1.01
CA VAL A 173 16.33 7.86 -0.81
C VAL A 173 17.57 8.75 -0.78
N HIS A 174 17.41 10.06 -1.03
CA HIS A 174 18.53 11.02 -0.92
C HIS A 174 18.17 12.27 -0.11
N ASN A 175 19.19 12.99 0.34
CA ASN A 175 19.09 14.26 1.07
C ASN A 175 19.77 15.43 0.36
N TYR A 176 19.93 15.37 -0.96
CA TYR A 176 20.70 16.34 -1.75
C TYR A 176 19.98 17.67 -1.98
N THR A 177 18.70 17.77 -1.65
CA THR A 177 17.89 18.97 -1.81
C THR A 177 17.20 19.36 -0.50
N PRO A 178 16.83 20.64 -0.30
CA PRO A 178 16.03 21.00 0.87
C PRO A 178 14.71 20.24 0.98
N LYS A 179 14.06 19.91 -0.13
CA LYS A 179 12.79 19.17 -0.18
C LYS A 179 12.94 17.71 0.22
N SER A 180 14.14 17.13 0.10
CA SER A 180 14.37 15.72 0.38
C SER A 180 14.70 15.41 1.84
N GLN A 181 15.00 16.42 2.65
CA GLN A 181 15.48 16.22 4.03
C GLN A 181 14.51 15.41 4.89
N ASP A 182 13.23 15.80 4.90
CA ASP A 182 12.21 15.11 5.71
C ASP A 182 11.97 13.68 5.23
N PHE A 183 11.86 13.45 3.92
CA PHE A 183 11.68 12.11 3.37
C PHE A 183 12.85 11.19 3.69
N PHE A 184 14.07 11.71 3.59
CA PHE A 184 15.28 10.98 3.93
C PHE A 184 15.33 10.62 5.42
N ALA A 185 15.09 11.59 6.30
CA ALA A 185 15.12 11.38 7.74
C ALA A 185 14.06 10.38 8.24
N GLN A 186 12.89 10.36 7.60
CA GLN A 186 11.80 9.41 7.91
C GLN A 186 12.11 7.98 7.43
N ARG A 187 13.08 7.79 6.54
CA ARG A 187 13.39 6.50 5.90
C ARG A 187 14.83 6.08 6.12
N PRO A 188 15.19 5.66 7.34
CA PRO A 188 16.56 5.25 7.65
C PRO A 188 17.05 4.16 6.70
N MET A 189 18.16 4.42 5.99
CA MET A 189 18.71 3.51 5.00
C MET A 189 18.91 2.07 5.53
N PRO A 190 19.38 1.85 6.78
CA PRO A 190 19.50 0.49 7.30
C PRO A 190 18.18 -0.30 7.31
N ARG A 191 17.04 0.36 7.53
CA ARG A 191 15.72 -0.30 7.48
C ARG A 191 15.34 -0.69 6.05
N ILE A 192 15.63 0.17 5.07
CA ILE A 192 15.41 -0.10 3.64
C ILE A 192 16.25 -1.32 3.23
N LEU A 193 17.54 -1.32 3.56
CA LEU A 193 18.45 -2.41 3.21
C LEU A 193 18.05 -3.74 3.88
N GLN A 194 17.64 -3.70 5.13
CA GLN A 194 17.15 -4.89 5.85
C GLN A 194 15.90 -5.48 5.18
N LEU A 195 14.95 -4.63 4.81
CA LEU A 195 13.73 -5.09 4.14
C LEU A 195 14.01 -5.61 2.73
N ASN A 196 14.90 -4.97 1.98
CA ASN A 196 15.34 -5.43 0.66
C ASN A 196 16.06 -6.79 0.73
N ALA A 197 16.92 -6.98 1.73
CA ALA A 197 17.58 -8.27 1.96
C ALA A 197 16.56 -9.37 2.28
N TRP A 198 15.58 -9.08 3.12
CA TRP A 198 14.49 -10.02 3.40
C TRP A 198 13.69 -10.36 2.14
N LEU A 199 13.25 -9.34 1.37
CA LEU A 199 12.50 -9.53 0.11
C LEU A 199 13.26 -10.45 -0.87
N LYS A 200 14.56 -10.21 -1.04
CA LYS A 200 15.41 -11.03 -1.91
C LYS A 200 15.44 -12.50 -1.46
N ASN A 201 15.64 -12.73 -0.17
CA ASN A 201 15.65 -14.06 0.41
C ASN A 201 14.26 -14.73 0.34
N TYR A 202 13.21 -14.00 0.68
CA TYR A 202 11.83 -14.49 0.61
C TYR A 202 11.46 -14.92 -0.81
N CYS A 203 11.80 -14.12 -1.81
CA CYS A 203 11.58 -14.48 -3.21
C CYS A 203 12.34 -15.76 -3.60
N ALA A 204 13.59 -15.88 -3.22
CA ALA A 204 14.39 -17.07 -3.50
C ALA A 204 13.80 -18.34 -2.88
N GLN A 205 13.39 -18.27 -1.61
CA GLN A 205 12.81 -19.41 -0.89
C GLN A 205 11.44 -19.83 -1.42
N ASN A 206 10.64 -18.87 -1.90
CA ASN A 206 9.27 -19.10 -2.37
C ASN A 206 9.15 -19.19 -3.90
N LYS A 207 10.25 -19.22 -4.64
CA LYS A 207 10.29 -19.26 -6.12
C LYS A 207 9.54 -18.09 -6.76
N LEU A 208 9.61 -16.91 -6.13
CA LEU A 208 9.08 -15.66 -6.64
C LEU A 208 10.17 -14.87 -7.36
N VAL A 209 9.78 -13.88 -8.15
CA VAL A 209 10.74 -13.02 -8.85
C VAL A 209 11.08 -11.80 -8.00
N TYR A 210 12.35 -11.62 -7.69
CA TYR A 210 12.87 -10.37 -7.11
C TYR A 210 13.29 -9.41 -8.21
N LEU A 211 12.81 -8.16 -8.13
CA LEU A 211 13.08 -7.05 -9.05
C LEU A 211 13.95 -6.01 -8.33
N ASP A 212 15.21 -5.94 -8.69
CA ASP A 212 16.18 -5.06 -8.03
C ASP A 212 16.20 -3.66 -8.67
N TYR A 213 15.32 -2.78 -8.23
CA TYR A 213 15.39 -1.36 -8.57
C TYR A 213 16.47 -0.63 -7.79
N PHE A 214 16.71 -1.06 -6.52
CA PHE A 214 17.66 -0.38 -5.63
C PHE A 214 19.04 -0.25 -6.27
N SER A 215 19.59 -1.37 -6.73
CA SER A 215 20.95 -1.40 -7.32
C SER A 215 21.09 -0.54 -8.58
N ALA A 216 20.03 -0.36 -9.35
CA ALA A 216 20.06 0.47 -10.56
C ALA A 216 20.00 1.98 -10.26
N LEU A 217 19.37 2.34 -9.13
CA LEU A 217 19.09 3.74 -8.79
C LEU A 217 20.02 4.32 -7.73
N VAL A 218 20.79 3.48 -7.02
CA VAL A 218 21.71 3.91 -5.96
C VAL A 218 22.99 4.49 -6.54
N ASP A 219 23.52 5.54 -5.90
CA ASP A 219 24.82 6.12 -6.21
C ASP A 219 25.95 5.48 -5.37
N ASP A 220 27.18 6.00 -5.54
CA ASP A 220 28.38 5.54 -4.82
C ASP A 220 28.37 5.82 -3.31
N LYS A 221 27.46 6.68 -2.85
CA LYS A 221 27.25 6.99 -1.42
C LYS A 221 26.14 6.14 -0.79
N GLY A 222 25.52 5.24 -1.55
CA GLY A 222 24.39 4.45 -1.09
C GLY A 222 23.05 5.19 -1.07
N LEU A 223 22.96 6.35 -1.74
CA LEU A 223 21.78 7.19 -1.81
C LEU A 223 21.14 7.12 -3.20
N LEU A 224 19.89 7.55 -3.33
CA LEU A 224 19.25 7.69 -4.63
C LEU A 224 20.03 8.72 -5.48
N LYS A 225 20.36 8.38 -6.71
CA LYS A 225 21.00 9.31 -7.64
C LYS A 225 20.19 10.58 -7.75
N ARG A 226 20.87 11.74 -7.59
CA ARG A 226 20.24 13.05 -7.48
C ARG A 226 19.35 13.42 -8.67
N ASP A 227 19.76 13.06 -9.86
CA ASP A 227 19.11 13.38 -11.13
C ASP A 227 17.89 12.46 -11.43
N LEU A 228 17.66 11.45 -10.60
CA LEU A 228 16.57 10.50 -10.79
C LEU A 228 15.32 10.79 -9.93
N ALA A 229 15.42 11.75 -8.99
CA ALA A 229 14.30 12.16 -8.14
C ALA A 229 14.48 13.62 -7.67
N ASP A 230 13.48 14.45 -7.86
CA ASP A 230 13.56 15.89 -7.53
C ASP A 230 13.36 16.15 -6.03
N ASP A 231 12.61 15.29 -5.36
CA ASP A 231 12.30 15.38 -3.92
C ASP A 231 13.04 14.35 -3.06
N GLY A 232 13.89 13.52 -3.69
CA GLY A 232 14.70 12.52 -2.99
C GLY A 232 14.01 11.19 -2.69
N LEU A 233 12.76 11.03 -3.11
CA LEU A 233 11.95 9.81 -2.89
C LEU A 233 11.29 9.31 -4.18
N HIS A 234 10.60 10.20 -4.91
CA HIS A 234 9.79 9.83 -6.06
C HIS A 234 10.62 9.92 -7.36
N PRO A 235 10.74 8.80 -8.11
CA PRO A 235 11.43 8.83 -9.40
C PRO A 235 10.78 9.84 -10.34
N ASN A 236 11.61 10.64 -11.00
CA ASN A 236 11.19 11.46 -12.13
C ASN A 236 11.21 10.64 -13.44
N ALA A 237 10.99 11.28 -14.58
CA ALA A 237 10.97 10.62 -15.88
C ALA A 237 12.26 9.81 -16.18
N ALA A 238 13.44 10.33 -15.75
CA ALA A 238 14.72 9.63 -15.92
C ALA A 238 14.80 8.38 -15.04
N GLY A 239 14.30 8.46 -13.79
CA GLY A 239 14.20 7.32 -12.89
C GLY A 239 13.30 6.22 -13.44
N PHE A 240 12.09 6.57 -13.87
CA PHE A 240 11.17 5.59 -14.48
C PHE A 240 11.71 4.99 -15.79
N LYS A 241 12.47 5.74 -16.58
CA LYS A 241 13.14 5.22 -17.78
C LYS A 241 14.16 4.11 -17.46
N ILE A 242 14.80 4.16 -16.29
CA ILE A 242 15.68 3.09 -15.81
C ILE A 242 14.86 1.92 -15.26
N MET A 243 13.78 2.19 -14.54
CA MET A 243 12.95 1.17 -13.91
C MET A 243 12.17 0.32 -14.91
N ALA A 244 11.67 0.91 -16.01
CA ALA A 244 10.79 0.24 -16.96
C ALA A 244 11.39 -1.05 -17.58
N PRO A 245 12.60 -1.06 -18.15
CA PRO A 245 13.17 -2.28 -18.73
C PRO A 245 13.45 -3.36 -17.67
N LEU A 246 13.74 -2.98 -16.43
CA LEU A 246 13.93 -3.92 -15.32
C LEU A 246 12.60 -4.59 -14.94
N ALA A 247 11.51 -3.81 -14.90
CA ALA A 247 10.18 -4.34 -14.67
C ALA A 247 9.76 -5.32 -15.79
N GLU A 248 9.93 -4.94 -17.05
CA GLU A 248 9.59 -5.79 -18.20
C GLU A 248 10.36 -7.12 -18.15
N ALA A 249 11.66 -7.08 -17.86
CA ALA A 249 12.48 -8.28 -17.72
C ALA A 249 12.00 -9.17 -16.55
N ALA A 250 11.59 -8.57 -15.43
CA ALA A 250 11.07 -9.32 -14.27
C ALA A 250 9.69 -9.93 -14.57
N ILE A 251 8.80 -9.21 -15.23
CA ILE A 251 7.50 -9.70 -15.69
C ILE A 251 7.67 -10.88 -16.64
N HIS A 252 8.61 -10.76 -17.61
CA HIS A 252 8.91 -11.85 -18.53
C HIS A 252 9.39 -13.11 -17.79
N ARG A 253 10.31 -12.97 -16.82
CA ARG A 253 10.75 -14.11 -15.98
C ARG A 253 9.61 -14.74 -15.19
N ALA A 254 8.70 -13.92 -14.64
CA ALA A 254 7.54 -14.42 -13.90
C ALA A 254 6.54 -15.15 -14.81
N SER A 255 6.39 -14.70 -16.06
CA SER A 255 5.45 -15.26 -17.04
C SER A 255 5.96 -16.54 -17.69
N SER A 256 7.29 -16.78 -17.68
CA SER A 256 7.88 -17.99 -18.28
C SER A 256 7.48 -19.24 -17.48
N PRO A 257 7.18 -20.37 -18.13
CA PRO A 257 6.97 -21.63 -17.43
C PRO A 257 8.19 -21.95 -16.57
N SER A 258 7.98 -22.36 -15.31
CA SER A 258 9.08 -22.93 -14.51
C SER A 258 9.70 -24.07 -15.33
N PRO A 259 11.06 -24.15 -15.46
CA PRO A 259 11.67 -25.30 -16.07
C PRO A 259 11.15 -26.56 -15.37
N GLY A 260 10.48 -27.42 -16.13
CA GLY A 260 9.70 -28.52 -15.64
C GLY A 260 10.49 -29.40 -14.67
N VAL A 261 9.83 -29.78 -13.59
CA VAL A 261 10.10 -31.04 -12.93
C VAL A 261 9.46 -32.08 -13.85
N SER A 262 10.29 -32.60 -14.77
CA SER A 262 10.00 -33.83 -15.51
C SER A 262 10.18 -35.04 -14.61
#